data_982c6ec987da96dbf5444a66e0d4b46c
#
_entry.id   982c6ec987da96dbf5444a66e0d4b46c
#
_cell.length_a   1.000
_cell.length_b   1.000
_cell.length_c   1.000
_cell.angle_alpha   90.00
_cell.angle_beta   90.00
_cell.angle_gamma   90.00
#
_symmetry.space_group_name_H-M   'P 1'
#
loop_
_entity.id
_entity.type
_entity.pdbx_description
1 polymer ?
#
loop_
_entity_poly.entity_id
_entity_poly.type
_entity_poly.pdbx_seq_one_letter_code
_entity_poly.pdbx_strand_id
1 'polypeptide(L)'
;MISKARDDVREVQPMEARKALDGGAIALVVDVREPGEFRAGHLPEAVNIPRGLLEVRADPSSPAADAGLCEARSGRILVYCTKGPGARSLLAAQTLASMGYEGAEALAGGLNAWAESGLPVES
;
A
#
# COMPACT_ATOMS: atom_id res chain seq x y z
N MET A 1 -8.08 -17.67 3.11
CA MET A 1 -7.19 -16.77 2.41
C MET A 1 -7.14 -15.39 3.01
N ILE A 2 -8.26 -14.66 2.98
CA ILE A 2 -8.26 -13.29 3.51
C ILE A 2 -8.00 -13.28 5.01
N SER A 3 -8.54 -14.25 5.77
CA SER A 3 -8.28 -14.25 7.20
C SER A 3 -6.81 -14.55 7.50
N LYS A 4 -6.15 -15.39 6.69
CA LYS A 4 -4.71 -15.61 6.85
C LYS A 4 -3.92 -14.36 6.48
N ALA A 5 -4.31 -13.66 5.39
CA ALA A 5 -3.66 -12.41 5.04
C ALA A 5 -3.82 -11.39 6.16
N ARG A 6 -5.00 -11.35 6.77
CA ARG A 6 -5.28 -10.44 7.88
C ARG A 6 -4.45 -10.78 9.12
N ASP A 7 -4.19 -12.06 9.36
CA ASP A 7 -3.35 -12.49 10.47
C ASP A 7 -1.88 -12.14 10.26
N ASP A 8 -1.42 -12.17 9.00
CA ASP A 8 -0.01 -11.94 8.66
C ASP A 8 0.31 -10.48 8.38
N VAL A 9 -0.70 -9.64 8.18
CA VAL A 9 -0.53 -8.26 7.75
C VAL A 9 -1.20 -7.33 8.75
N ARG A 10 -0.43 -6.33 9.21
CA ARG A 10 -0.97 -5.30 10.08
C ARG A 10 -1.89 -4.38 9.28
N GLU A 11 -3.05 -4.06 9.86
CA GLU A 11 -3.93 -3.01 9.35
C GLU A 11 -3.73 -1.74 10.14
N VAL A 12 -3.67 -0.59 9.44
CA VAL A 12 -3.40 0.70 10.06
C VAL A 12 -4.59 1.61 9.78
N GLN A 13 -5.12 2.24 10.84
CA GLN A 13 -6.23 3.18 10.70
C GLN A 13 -5.77 4.47 10.02
N PRO A 14 -6.66 5.20 9.31
CA PRO A 14 -6.25 6.39 8.58
C PRO A 14 -5.51 7.43 9.41
N MET A 15 -5.99 7.75 10.60
CA MET A 15 -5.32 8.76 11.42
C MET A 15 -3.96 8.28 11.93
N GLU A 16 -3.84 6.99 12.22
CA GLU A 16 -2.56 6.40 12.59
C GLU A 16 -1.58 6.45 11.41
N ALA A 17 -2.07 6.13 10.22
CA ALA A 17 -1.26 6.20 9.01
C ALA A 17 -0.80 7.63 8.74
N ARG A 18 -1.68 8.61 8.94
CA ARG A 18 -1.34 10.03 8.76
C ARG A 18 -0.21 10.44 9.70
N LYS A 19 -0.31 10.03 10.96
CA LYS A 19 0.75 10.35 11.93
C LYS A 19 2.07 9.73 11.53
N ALA A 20 2.05 8.49 11.07
CA ALA A 20 3.27 7.79 10.65
C ALA A 20 3.89 8.45 9.41
N LEU A 21 3.06 8.89 8.47
CA LEU A 21 3.53 9.60 7.28
C LEU A 21 4.17 10.92 7.67
N ASP A 22 3.49 11.71 8.50
CA ASP A 22 3.99 13.01 8.92
C ASP A 22 5.29 12.89 9.69
N GLY A 23 5.47 11.82 10.42
CA GLY A 23 6.68 11.56 11.20
C GLY A 23 7.82 10.92 10.42
N GLY A 24 7.61 10.65 9.13
CA GLY A 24 8.64 10.04 8.30
C GLY A 24 8.86 8.56 8.55
N ALA A 25 7.89 7.90 9.21
CA ALA A 25 8.02 6.48 9.57
C ALA A 25 7.68 5.52 8.42
N ILE A 26 6.99 6.02 7.38
CA ILE A 26 6.60 5.19 6.25
C ILE A 26 7.53 5.47 5.07
N ALA A 27 8.17 4.43 4.56
CA ALA A 27 9.14 4.57 3.47
C ALA A 27 8.47 4.77 2.12
N LEU A 28 7.29 4.17 1.91
CA LEU A 28 6.61 4.25 0.61
C LEU A 28 5.12 3.99 0.79
N VAL A 29 4.30 4.71 0.03
CA VAL A 29 2.86 4.48 -0.04
C VAL A 29 2.54 3.92 -1.41
N VAL A 30 1.89 2.75 -1.45
CA VAL A 30 1.62 2.05 -2.70
C VAL A 30 0.12 1.92 -2.91
N ASP A 31 -0.36 2.47 -4.02
CA ASP A 31 -1.74 2.34 -4.48
C ASP A 31 -1.80 1.16 -5.44
N VAL A 32 -2.51 0.10 -5.05
CA VAL A 32 -2.57 -1.13 -5.87
C VAL A 32 -3.80 -1.17 -6.78
N ARG A 33 -4.49 -0.03 -6.92
CA ARG A 33 -5.64 0.09 -7.82
C ARG A 33 -5.16 0.28 -9.26
N GLU A 34 -6.12 0.34 -10.18
CA GLU A 34 -5.79 0.58 -11.58
C GLU A 34 -5.39 2.04 -11.82
N PRO A 35 -4.61 2.32 -12.86
CA PRO A 35 -4.12 3.69 -13.10
C PRO A 35 -5.22 4.75 -13.21
N GLY A 36 -6.38 4.40 -13.77
CA GLY A 36 -7.49 5.34 -13.87
C GLY A 36 -8.04 5.73 -12.50
N GLU A 37 -8.10 4.77 -11.60
CA GLU A 37 -8.52 5.04 -10.21
C GLU A 37 -7.52 5.96 -9.51
N PHE A 38 -6.23 5.67 -9.69
CA PHE A 38 -5.17 6.49 -9.10
C PHE A 38 -5.25 7.94 -9.58
N ARG A 39 -5.42 8.14 -10.89
CA ARG A 39 -5.49 9.48 -11.44
C ARG A 39 -6.71 10.26 -10.95
N ALA A 40 -7.80 9.57 -10.61
CA ALA A 40 -9.00 10.23 -10.09
C ALA A 40 -8.82 10.72 -8.65
N GLY A 41 -7.92 10.13 -7.90
CA GLY A 41 -7.64 10.54 -6.53
C GLY A 41 -6.80 9.51 -5.81
N HIS A 42 -5.81 9.97 -5.05
CA HIS A 42 -4.89 9.08 -4.34
C HIS A 42 -4.34 9.77 -3.09
N LEU A 43 -3.74 8.99 -2.20
CA LEU A 43 -3.06 9.54 -1.03
C LEU A 43 -1.85 10.37 -1.47
N PRO A 44 -1.50 11.42 -0.70
CA PRO A 44 -0.30 12.21 -1.00
C PRO A 44 0.93 11.32 -1.10
N GLU A 45 1.76 11.61 -2.10
CA GLU A 45 3.04 10.93 -2.35
C GLU A 45 2.91 9.44 -2.69
N ALA A 46 1.71 8.94 -2.92
CA ALA A 46 1.53 7.55 -3.30
C ALA A 46 2.08 7.27 -4.69
N VAL A 47 2.63 6.08 -4.87
CA VAL A 47 2.98 5.57 -6.18
C VAL A 47 1.95 4.53 -6.59
N ASN A 48 1.66 4.45 -7.88
CA ASN A 48 0.68 3.49 -8.39
C ASN A 48 1.39 2.26 -8.93
N ILE A 49 1.17 1.14 -8.26
CA ILE A 49 1.66 -0.16 -8.74
C ILE A 49 0.43 -1.09 -8.73
N PRO A 50 -0.25 -1.22 -9.86
CA PRO A 50 -1.46 -2.05 -9.91
C PRO A 50 -1.19 -3.46 -9.41
N ARG A 51 -2.19 -4.06 -8.75
CA ARG A 51 -2.04 -5.38 -8.15
C ARG A 51 -1.46 -6.40 -9.12
N GLY A 52 -1.85 -6.35 -10.38
CA GLY A 52 -1.38 -7.30 -11.40
C GLY A 52 0.10 -7.18 -11.75
N LEU A 53 0.74 -6.07 -11.40
CA LEU A 53 2.16 -5.85 -11.68
C LEU A 53 3.03 -5.95 -10.43
N LEU A 54 2.43 -6.18 -9.28
CA LEU A 54 3.14 -6.04 -8.01
C LEU A 54 4.34 -6.99 -7.90
N GLU A 55 4.17 -8.25 -8.26
CA GLU A 55 5.24 -9.23 -8.11
C GLU A 55 6.46 -8.87 -8.98
N VAL A 56 6.22 -8.50 -10.24
CA VAL A 56 7.35 -8.18 -11.13
C VAL A 56 8.01 -6.86 -10.75
N ARG A 57 7.25 -5.92 -10.18
CA ARG A 57 7.80 -4.64 -9.73
C ARG A 57 8.59 -4.79 -8.43
N ALA A 58 8.20 -5.75 -7.58
CA ALA A 58 8.82 -5.94 -6.26
C ALA A 58 10.02 -6.88 -6.29
N ASP A 59 10.24 -7.60 -7.38
CA ASP A 59 11.34 -8.55 -7.51
C ASP A 59 12.57 -7.82 -8.05
N PRO A 60 13.63 -7.64 -7.24
CA PRO A 60 14.82 -6.91 -7.70
C PRO A 60 15.50 -7.53 -8.91
N SER A 61 15.28 -8.81 -9.16
CA SER A 61 15.90 -9.49 -10.31
C SER A 61 15.07 -9.35 -11.57
N SER A 62 13.87 -8.78 -11.49
CA SER A 62 12.99 -8.62 -12.64
C SER A 62 13.44 -7.43 -13.50
N PRO A 63 13.37 -7.56 -14.86
CA PRO A 63 13.64 -6.40 -15.72
C PRO A 63 12.62 -5.27 -15.51
N ALA A 64 11.46 -5.57 -14.93
CA ALA A 64 10.42 -4.57 -14.67
C ALA A 64 10.42 -4.10 -13.21
N ALA A 65 11.48 -4.37 -12.44
CA ALA A 65 11.56 -3.97 -11.04
C ALA A 65 11.42 -2.45 -10.88
N ASP A 66 10.66 -2.05 -9.85
CA ASP A 66 10.53 -0.64 -9.48
C ASP A 66 11.59 -0.32 -8.45
N ALA A 67 12.51 0.59 -8.78
CA ALA A 67 13.63 0.91 -7.91
C ALA A 67 13.18 1.46 -6.56
N GLY A 68 12.18 2.35 -6.55
CA GLY A 68 11.68 2.93 -5.30
C GLY A 68 11.08 1.88 -4.38
N LEU A 69 10.32 0.94 -4.95
CA LEU A 69 9.74 -0.14 -4.16
C LEU A 69 10.83 -1.05 -3.60
N CYS A 70 11.77 -1.47 -4.44
CA CYS A 70 12.84 -2.37 -4.01
C CYS A 70 13.71 -1.73 -2.93
N GLU A 71 13.97 -0.43 -3.05
CA GLU A 71 14.75 0.30 -2.04
C GLU A 71 14.02 0.41 -0.70
N ALA A 72 12.69 0.39 -0.72
CA ALA A 72 11.89 0.48 0.49
C ALA A 72 11.70 -0.86 1.19
N ARG A 73 12.32 -1.92 0.71
CA ARG A 73 12.06 -3.30 1.16
C ARG A 73 12.23 -3.49 2.66
N SER A 74 13.18 -2.81 3.28
CA SER A 74 13.41 -2.95 4.72
C SER A 74 12.61 -1.97 5.57
N GLY A 75 11.84 -1.06 4.95
CA GLY A 75 11.06 -0.06 5.65
C GLY A 75 9.58 -0.43 5.76
N ARG A 76 8.82 0.49 6.36
CA ARG A 76 7.36 0.34 6.41
C ARG A 76 6.78 0.77 5.08
N ILE A 77 5.89 -0.05 4.52
CA ILE A 77 5.23 0.25 3.26
C ILE A 77 3.73 0.21 3.51
N LEU A 78 3.05 1.31 3.21
CA LEU A 78 1.61 1.41 3.37
C LEU A 78 0.95 1.09 2.04
N VAL A 79 0.15 0.03 2.01
CA VAL A 79 -0.53 -0.44 0.80
C VAL A 79 -2.02 -0.15 0.95
N TYR A 80 -2.66 0.38 -0.09
CA TYR A 80 -4.10 0.63 0.01
C TYR A 80 -4.83 0.39 -1.32
N CYS A 81 -6.13 0.19 -1.20
CA CYS A 81 -7.05 0.12 -2.32
C CYS A 81 -8.21 1.08 -2.07
N THR A 82 -9.39 0.85 -2.66
CA THR A 82 -10.47 1.84 -2.56
C THR A 82 -11.20 1.80 -1.23
N LYS A 83 -11.58 0.59 -0.77
CA LYS A 83 -12.40 0.48 0.45
C LYS A 83 -12.18 -0.85 1.14
N GLY A 84 -12.62 -0.93 2.42
CA GLY A 84 -12.55 -2.16 3.18
C GLY A 84 -13.69 -3.11 2.83
N PRO A 85 -13.55 -4.37 3.20
CA PRO A 85 -12.48 -4.91 4.03
C PRO A 85 -11.10 -4.93 3.39
N GLY A 86 -10.94 -4.33 2.21
CA GLY A 86 -9.63 -4.11 1.64
C GLY A 86 -8.96 -5.36 1.11
N ALA A 87 -9.71 -6.25 0.47
CA ALA A 87 -9.17 -7.51 0.02
C ALA A 87 -7.96 -7.34 -0.90
N ARG A 88 -8.00 -6.35 -1.83
CA ARG A 88 -6.88 -6.12 -2.73
C ARG A 88 -5.61 -5.72 -1.97
N SER A 89 -5.75 -4.81 -0.99
CA SER A 89 -4.59 -4.32 -0.26
C SER A 89 -4.07 -5.34 0.75
N LEU A 90 -4.95 -6.08 1.41
CA LEU A 90 -4.52 -7.13 2.33
C LEU A 90 -3.72 -8.22 1.61
N LEU A 91 -4.23 -8.69 0.48
CA LEU A 91 -3.54 -9.71 -0.30
C LEU A 91 -2.24 -9.16 -0.90
N ALA A 92 -2.25 -7.90 -1.33
CA ALA A 92 -1.05 -7.26 -1.87
C ALA A 92 0.04 -7.15 -0.80
N ALA A 93 -0.32 -6.72 0.41
CA ALA A 93 0.64 -6.61 1.50
C ALA A 93 1.18 -7.98 1.91
N GLN A 94 0.33 -9.01 1.89
CA GLN A 94 0.79 -10.37 2.17
C GLN A 94 1.78 -10.84 1.09
N THR A 95 1.49 -10.55 -0.17
CA THR A 95 2.40 -10.88 -1.26
C THR A 95 3.76 -10.23 -1.04
N LEU A 96 3.77 -8.94 -0.71
CA LEU A 96 5.01 -8.23 -0.43
C LEU A 96 5.75 -8.84 0.76
N ALA A 97 5.03 -9.16 1.82
CA ALA A 97 5.64 -9.79 3.00
C ALA A 97 6.32 -11.11 2.63
N SER A 98 5.69 -11.92 1.79
CA SER A 98 6.26 -13.18 1.34
C SER A 98 7.48 -13.01 0.46
N MET A 99 7.65 -11.82 -0.13
CA MET A 99 8.80 -11.47 -0.95
C MET A 99 9.90 -10.75 -0.15
N GLY A 100 9.78 -10.72 1.17
CA GLY A 100 10.78 -10.11 2.03
C GLY A 100 10.50 -8.67 2.46
N TYR A 101 9.32 -8.13 2.12
CA TYR A 101 8.90 -6.80 2.53
C TYR A 101 8.14 -6.91 3.85
N GLU A 102 8.87 -7.12 4.94
CA GLU A 102 8.27 -7.44 6.22
C GLU A 102 7.50 -6.28 6.83
N GLY A 103 7.78 -5.06 6.41
CA GLY A 103 7.09 -3.87 6.88
C GLY A 103 5.85 -3.49 6.08
N ALA A 104 5.36 -4.37 5.21
CA ALA A 104 4.16 -4.07 4.43
C ALA A 104 2.92 -4.09 5.33
N GLU A 105 2.13 -3.02 5.24
CA GLU A 105 0.91 -2.81 6.04
C GLU A 105 -0.23 -2.41 5.12
N ALA A 106 -1.46 -2.69 5.52
CA ALA A 106 -2.64 -2.31 4.74
C ALA A 106 -3.39 -1.18 5.43
N LEU A 107 -3.83 -0.20 4.66
CA LEU A 107 -4.64 0.91 5.17
C LEU A 107 -6.08 0.43 5.36
N ALA A 108 -6.55 0.44 6.60
CA ALA A 108 -7.90 0.01 6.93
C ALA A 108 -8.92 0.91 6.23
N GLY A 109 -9.87 0.29 5.53
CA GLY A 109 -10.92 1.02 4.81
C GLY A 109 -10.47 1.73 3.54
N GLY A 110 -9.17 1.70 3.22
CA GLY A 110 -8.64 2.23 1.98
C GLY A 110 -8.81 3.72 1.78
N LEU A 111 -8.79 4.15 0.53
CA LEU A 111 -8.94 5.55 0.17
C LEU A 111 -10.23 6.15 0.71
N ASN A 112 -11.34 5.38 0.69
CA ASN A 112 -12.62 5.91 1.17
C ASN A 112 -12.56 6.29 2.65
N ALA A 113 -12.00 5.42 3.50
CA ALA A 113 -11.89 5.73 4.93
C ALA A 113 -10.94 6.90 5.19
N TRP A 114 -9.87 6.97 4.41
CA TRP A 114 -8.93 8.09 4.48
C TRP A 114 -9.63 9.42 4.19
N ALA A 115 -10.38 9.48 3.09
CA ALA A 115 -11.10 10.69 2.70
C ALA A 115 -12.21 11.04 3.69
N GLU A 116 -12.92 10.03 4.19
CA GLU A 116 -13.99 10.24 5.17
C GLU A 116 -13.46 10.77 6.50
N SER A 117 -12.20 10.51 6.78
CA SER A 117 -11.53 11.04 7.99
C SER A 117 -11.08 12.50 7.80
N GLY A 118 -11.36 13.09 6.65
CA GLY A 118 -10.98 14.47 6.36
C GLY A 118 -9.54 14.66 5.93
N LEU A 119 -8.86 13.58 5.56
CA LEU A 119 -7.46 13.64 5.19
C LEU A 119 -7.31 13.97 3.70
N PRO A 120 -6.17 14.58 3.29
CA PRO A 120 -6.04 15.10 1.93
C PRO A 120 -5.92 14.01 0.87
N VAL A 121 -6.59 14.26 -0.26
CA VAL A 121 -6.53 13.39 -1.44
C VAL A 121 -6.01 14.24 -2.60
N GLU A 122 -5.06 13.71 -3.35
CA GLU A 122 -4.48 14.40 -4.51
C GLU A 122 -4.97 13.75 -5.81
N SER A 123 -4.84 14.47 -6.90
CA SER A 123 -5.19 13.92 -8.21
C SER A 123 -4.27 14.46 -9.31
#